data_59f81a19238202e4a90e36f652eeb641
#
_entry.id   59f81a19238202e4a90e36f652eeb641
#
_cell.length_a   1.000
_cell.length_b   1.000
_cell.length_c   1.000
_cell.angle_alpha   90.00
_cell.angle_beta   90.00
_cell.angle_gamma   90.00
#
_symmetry.space_group_name_H-M   'P 1'
#
loop_
_entity.id
_entity.type
_entity.pdbx_description
1 polymer ?
#
loop_
_entity_poly.entity_id
_entity_poly.type
_entity_poly.pdbx_seq_one_letter_code
_entity_poly.pdbx_strand_id
1 'polypeptide(L)'
;PVLVIAVGQAGGRLEMSLERVAINVDDFRIPDNSNLQTIDEPIIPEGPVGYWSTLPIKAALVAMRATGIPTSVSNTAGTYVCNHLFYGLMHHLAITNSKARGGFVHIPYLPEQAARLTTQPSMSL
;
A
#
# COMPACT_ATOMS: atom_id res chain seq x y z
N PRO A 1 -12.39 -5.41 14.78
CA PRO A 1 -12.63 -5.84 13.41
C PRO A 1 -11.87 -7.12 13.07
N VAL A 2 -12.37 -7.85 12.08
CA VAL A 2 -11.74 -9.08 11.60
C VAL A 2 -10.70 -8.76 10.54
N LEU A 3 -10.91 -7.67 9.81
CA LEU A 3 -10.14 -7.30 8.65
C LEU A 3 -10.00 -5.78 8.57
N VAL A 4 -8.79 -5.31 8.34
CA VAL A 4 -8.49 -3.89 8.11
C VAL A 4 -7.70 -3.78 6.82
N ILE A 5 -8.26 -3.09 5.84
CA ILE A 5 -7.59 -2.88 4.55
C ILE A 5 -7.43 -1.38 4.34
N ALA A 6 -6.19 -0.93 4.21
CA ALA A 6 -5.89 0.41 3.76
C ALA A 6 -5.79 0.42 2.23
N VAL A 7 -6.29 1.47 1.62
CA VAL A 7 -6.31 1.62 0.17
C VAL A 7 -5.66 2.94 -0.19
N GLY A 8 -4.74 2.91 -1.14
CA GLY A 8 -4.08 4.09 -1.66
C GLY A 8 -3.99 4.06 -3.17
N GLN A 9 -3.87 5.24 -3.77
CA GLN A 9 -3.71 5.36 -5.21
C GLN A 9 -2.23 5.38 -5.57
N ALA A 10 -1.84 4.56 -6.54
CA ALA A 10 -0.50 4.53 -7.08
C ALA A 10 -0.55 4.85 -8.57
N GLY A 11 -0.22 6.08 -8.91
CA GLY A 11 -0.08 6.48 -10.32
C GLY A 11 1.03 5.72 -11.02
N GLY A 12 0.83 5.41 -12.29
CA GLY A 12 1.80 4.66 -13.07
C GLY A 12 1.64 3.14 -13.02
N ARG A 13 0.77 2.62 -12.17
CA ARG A 13 0.51 1.19 -12.10
C ARG A 13 -0.64 0.82 -13.04
N LEU A 14 -0.54 -0.38 -13.65
CA LEU A 14 -1.54 -0.90 -14.58
C LEU A 14 -2.60 -1.76 -13.88
N GLU A 15 -2.29 -2.27 -12.72
CA GLU A 15 -3.06 -3.29 -12.03
C GLU A 15 -3.37 -2.88 -10.61
N MET A 16 -4.38 -3.52 -10.00
CA MET A 16 -4.51 -3.52 -8.55
C MET A 16 -3.31 -4.22 -7.95
N SER A 17 -2.73 -3.64 -6.91
CA SER A 17 -1.54 -4.21 -6.27
C SER A 17 -1.84 -4.61 -4.83
N LEU A 18 -1.72 -5.90 -4.54
CA LEU A 18 -1.78 -6.41 -3.18
C LEU A 18 -0.39 -6.29 -2.59
N GLU A 19 -0.19 -5.39 -1.65
CA GLU A 19 1.14 -5.13 -1.08
C GLU A 19 1.52 -6.24 -0.11
N ARG A 20 2.69 -6.83 -0.34
CA ARG A 20 3.17 -7.97 0.44
C ARG A 20 3.78 -7.54 1.78
N VAL A 21 4.50 -6.43 1.79
CA VAL A 21 5.35 -6.05 2.91
C VAL A 21 5.40 -4.55 3.11
N ALA A 22 5.32 -4.11 4.37
CA ALA A 22 5.60 -2.74 4.78
C ALA A 22 7.01 -2.67 5.34
N ILE A 23 7.75 -1.62 5.02
CA ILE A 23 9.13 -1.44 5.49
C ILE A 23 9.25 -0.24 6.41
N ASN A 24 10.17 -0.33 7.37
CA ASN A 24 10.35 0.70 8.40
C ASN A 24 11.26 1.82 7.91
N VAL A 25 10.84 2.52 6.86
CA VAL A 25 11.56 3.66 6.35
C VAL A 25 10.62 4.68 5.72
N ASP A 26 10.83 5.94 6.06
CA ASP A 26 10.31 7.09 5.34
C ASP A 26 11.44 7.72 4.54
N ASP A 27 11.27 7.82 3.25
CA ASP A 27 12.23 8.49 2.37
C ASP A 27 11.45 9.22 1.28
N PHE A 28 11.04 10.44 1.60
CA PHE A 28 10.09 11.21 0.80
C PHE A 28 10.81 12.00 -0.28
N ARG A 29 10.47 11.77 -1.53
CA ARG A 29 11.00 12.55 -2.66
C ARG A 29 10.37 13.93 -2.75
N ILE A 30 9.17 14.10 -2.17
CA ILE A 30 8.45 15.37 -2.13
C ILE A 30 7.85 15.53 -0.73
N PRO A 31 7.58 16.77 -0.27
CA PRO A 31 6.89 16.99 0.99
C PRO A 31 5.50 16.36 0.97
N ASP A 32 5.02 15.97 2.15
CA ASP A 32 3.63 15.53 2.33
C ASP A 32 2.66 16.73 2.39
N ASN A 33 1.37 16.47 2.62
CA ASN A 33 0.35 17.51 2.68
C ASN A 33 0.55 18.49 3.85
N SER A 34 1.35 18.14 4.85
CA SER A 34 1.74 19.01 5.96
C SER A 34 3.07 19.71 5.71
N ASN A 35 3.59 19.65 4.49
CA ASN A 35 4.89 20.21 4.07
C ASN A 35 6.09 19.62 4.84
N LEU A 36 5.96 18.37 5.32
CA LEU A 36 7.06 17.64 5.94
C LEU A 36 7.69 16.70 4.90
N GLN A 37 9.00 16.70 4.85
CA GLN A 37 9.76 15.83 3.96
C GLN A 37 10.80 15.07 4.78
N THR A 38 10.45 13.85 5.17
CA THR A 38 11.33 12.95 5.89
C THR A 38 12.27 12.24 4.93
N ILE A 39 13.54 12.18 5.25
CA ILE A 39 14.57 11.57 4.39
C ILE A 39 15.28 10.46 5.14
N ASP A 40 15.14 9.23 4.62
CA ASP A 40 15.84 8.01 5.06
C ASP A 40 15.83 7.81 6.58
N GLU A 41 14.63 7.93 7.17
CA GLU A 41 14.45 7.75 8.60
C GLU A 41 13.49 6.59 8.89
N PRO A 42 13.65 5.88 10.03
CA PRO A 42 12.67 4.87 10.41
C PRO A 42 11.32 5.51 10.71
N ILE A 43 10.25 4.80 10.37
CA ILE A 43 8.89 5.21 10.73
C ILE A 43 8.71 5.10 12.25
N ILE A 44 9.10 3.96 12.79
CA ILE A 44 9.11 3.70 14.23
C ILE A 44 10.55 3.41 14.64
N PRO A 45 11.20 4.31 15.41
CA PRO A 45 12.54 4.03 15.92
C PRO A 45 12.55 2.70 16.70
N GLU A 46 13.56 1.88 16.44
CA GLU A 46 13.71 0.55 17.06
C GLU A 46 12.60 -0.45 16.71
N GLY A 47 11.71 -0.11 15.78
CA GLY A 47 10.73 -1.03 15.24
C GLY A 47 11.37 -2.08 14.33
N PRO A 48 10.67 -3.19 14.03
CA PRO A 48 11.20 -4.19 13.10
C PRO A 48 11.40 -3.59 11.71
N VAL A 49 12.30 -4.20 10.94
CA VAL A 49 12.64 -3.76 9.59
C VAL A 49 11.40 -3.73 8.69
N GLY A 50 10.49 -4.68 8.87
CA GLY A 50 9.28 -4.74 8.09
C GLY A 50 8.22 -5.62 8.71
N TYR A 51 7.02 -5.51 8.15
CA TYR A 51 5.88 -6.35 8.51
C TYR A 51 5.28 -6.96 7.25
N TRP A 52 5.04 -8.25 7.28
CA TRP A 52 4.25 -8.91 6.26
C TRP A 52 2.79 -8.48 6.37
N SER A 53 2.14 -8.28 5.21
CA SER A 53 0.68 -8.24 5.17
C SER A 53 0.14 -9.55 5.75
N THR A 54 -0.90 -9.45 6.56
CA THR A 54 -1.58 -10.64 7.08
C THR A 54 -2.84 -10.97 6.28
N LEU A 55 -3.09 -10.25 5.19
CA LEU A 55 -4.15 -10.60 4.24
C LEU A 55 -3.80 -11.90 3.52
N PRO A 56 -4.80 -12.70 3.11
CA PRO A 56 -4.57 -13.88 2.29
C PRO A 56 -4.30 -13.46 0.83
N ILE A 57 -3.13 -12.84 0.57
CA ILE A 57 -2.86 -12.16 -0.69
C ILE A 57 -2.91 -13.08 -1.90
N LYS A 58 -2.44 -14.32 -1.79
CA LYS A 58 -2.46 -15.25 -2.92
C LYS A 58 -3.87 -15.72 -3.25
N ALA A 59 -4.69 -15.98 -2.24
CA ALA A 59 -6.09 -16.33 -2.45
C ALA A 59 -6.87 -15.14 -3.04
N ALA A 60 -6.61 -13.94 -2.55
CA ALA A 60 -7.21 -12.72 -3.08
C ALA A 60 -6.79 -12.48 -4.53
N LEU A 61 -5.52 -12.69 -4.85
CA LEU A 61 -5.01 -12.58 -6.22
C LEU A 61 -5.77 -13.48 -7.18
N VAL A 62 -5.93 -14.75 -6.82
CA VAL A 62 -6.67 -15.73 -7.64
C VAL A 62 -8.12 -15.30 -7.80
N ALA A 63 -8.79 -14.92 -6.72
CA ALA A 63 -10.20 -14.52 -6.75
C ALA A 63 -10.42 -13.26 -7.59
N MET A 64 -9.56 -12.26 -7.45
CA MET A 64 -9.70 -11.01 -8.21
C MET A 64 -9.46 -11.23 -9.69
N ARG A 65 -8.45 -12.01 -10.06
CA ARG A 65 -8.19 -12.36 -11.46
C ARG A 65 -9.33 -13.15 -12.07
N ALA A 66 -9.93 -14.04 -11.30
CA ALA A 66 -11.07 -14.84 -11.76
C ALA A 66 -12.30 -13.98 -12.08
N THR A 67 -12.45 -12.83 -11.45
CA THR A 67 -13.52 -11.87 -11.75
C THR A 67 -13.15 -10.87 -12.84
N GLY A 68 -11.98 -11.02 -13.46
CA GLY A 68 -11.53 -10.14 -14.54
C GLY A 68 -10.83 -8.87 -14.10
N ILE A 69 -10.45 -8.76 -12.83
CA ILE A 69 -9.74 -7.60 -12.30
C ILE A 69 -8.23 -7.82 -12.45
N PRO A 70 -7.52 -7.01 -13.26
CA PRO A 70 -6.06 -7.10 -13.34
C PRO A 70 -5.45 -6.84 -11.97
N THR A 71 -4.71 -7.81 -11.46
CA THR A 71 -4.17 -7.79 -10.08
C THR A 71 -2.81 -8.44 -10.05
N SER A 72 -1.91 -7.88 -9.26
CA SER A 72 -0.60 -8.47 -8.99
C SER A 72 -0.24 -8.32 -7.52
N VAL A 73 0.75 -9.08 -7.09
CA VAL A 73 1.36 -8.92 -5.76
C VAL A 73 2.56 -7.99 -5.92
N SER A 74 2.62 -6.97 -5.07
CA SER A 74 3.70 -5.99 -5.07
C SER A 74 4.60 -6.22 -3.85
N ASN A 75 5.90 -6.12 -4.05
CA ASN A 75 6.89 -6.29 -2.99
C ASN A 75 7.35 -4.97 -2.37
N THR A 76 6.76 -3.86 -2.79
CA THR A 76 7.05 -2.56 -2.18
C THR A 76 5.87 -1.61 -2.34
N ALA A 77 5.48 -1.00 -1.23
CA ALA A 77 4.53 0.11 -1.23
C ALA A 77 5.24 1.46 -1.37
N GLY A 78 6.53 1.44 -1.65
CA GLY A 78 7.37 2.62 -1.71
C GLY A 78 7.86 3.06 -0.33
N THR A 79 8.24 4.31 -0.23
CA THR A 79 8.80 4.89 1.00
C THR A 79 8.13 6.20 1.39
N TYR A 80 6.97 6.48 0.83
CA TYR A 80 6.18 7.69 1.07
C TYR A 80 4.98 7.37 1.98
N VAL A 81 3.94 8.16 1.91
CA VAL A 81 2.80 8.10 2.86
C VAL A 81 2.05 6.78 2.85
N CYS A 82 1.95 6.09 1.71
CA CYS A 82 1.27 4.80 1.66
C CYS A 82 2.00 3.74 2.48
N ASN A 83 3.31 3.64 2.33
CA ASN A 83 4.11 2.73 3.13
C ASN A 83 4.11 3.14 4.61
N HIS A 84 4.13 4.43 4.90
CA HIS A 84 4.04 4.94 6.27
C HIS A 84 2.75 4.46 6.95
N LEU A 85 1.62 4.64 6.28
CA LEU A 85 0.33 4.18 6.80
C LEU A 85 0.30 2.65 6.95
N PHE A 86 0.79 1.94 5.94
CA PHE A 86 0.82 0.47 5.95
C PHE A 86 1.65 -0.06 7.11
N TYR A 87 2.87 0.46 7.28
CA TYR A 87 3.73 0.07 8.39
C TYR A 87 3.07 0.40 9.73
N GLY A 88 2.51 1.60 9.88
CA GLY A 88 1.83 2.02 11.11
C GLY A 88 0.65 1.13 11.46
N LEU A 89 -0.16 0.74 10.47
CA LEU A 89 -1.26 -0.20 10.66
C LEU A 89 -0.76 -1.55 11.17
N MET A 90 0.23 -2.13 10.49
CA MET A 90 0.76 -3.45 10.86
C MET A 90 1.47 -3.42 12.21
N HIS A 91 2.17 -2.34 12.51
CA HIS A 91 2.81 -2.15 13.81
C HIS A 91 1.76 -2.08 14.93
N HIS A 92 0.69 -1.31 14.72
CA HIS A 92 -0.40 -1.21 15.69
C HIS A 92 -1.06 -2.58 15.95
N LEU A 93 -1.34 -3.34 14.89
CA LEU A 93 -1.91 -4.67 15.05
C LEU A 93 -0.96 -5.61 15.83
N ALA A 94 0.34 -5.48 15.60
CA ALA A 94 1.34 -6.30 16.28
C ALA A 94 1.47 -5.95 17.76
N ILE A 95 1.63 -4.67 18.11
CA ILE A 95 1.86 -4.26 19.51
C ILE A 95 0.61 -4.39 20.37
N THR A 96 -0.59 -4.32 19.78
CA THR A 96 -1.85 -4.54 20.51
C THR A 96 -2.25 -6.01 20.52
N ASN A 97 -1.44 -6.87 19.95
CA ASN A 97 -1.72 -8.30 19.83
C ASN A 97 -3.10 -8.57 19.24
N SER A 98 -3.50 -7.79 18.26
CA SER A 98 -4.79 -7.90 17.57
C SER A 98 -4.85 -9.16 16.73
N LYS A 99 -6.02 -9.81 16.72
CA LYS A 99 -6.30 -10.96 15.85
C LYS A 99 -6.82 -10.53 14.47
N ALA A 100 -7.04 -9.25 14.24
CA ALA A 100 -7.47 -8.75 12.95
C ALA A 100 -6.35 -8.95 11.92
N ARG A 101 -6.73 -9.31 10.71
CA ARG A 101 -5.82 -9.32 9.56
C ARG A 101 -5.78 -7.93 8.96
N GLY A 102 -4.62 -7.53 8.48
CA GLY A 102 -4.46 -6.21 7.89
C GLY A 102 -3.53 -6.21 6.70
N GLY A 103 -3.66 -5.19 5.89
CA GLY A 103 -2.80 -5.00 4.74
C GLY A 103 -3.15 -3.76 3.95
N PHE A 104 -2.52 -3.62 2.81
CA PHE A 104 -2.62 -2.46 1.95
C PHE A 104 -2.82 -2.88 0.50
N VAL A 105 -3.70 -2.17 -0.20
CA VAL A 105 -3.96 -2.35 -1.62
C VAL A 105 -3.75 -1.01 -2.32
N HIS A 106 -2.91 -1.00 -3.35
CA HIS A 106 -2.80 0.14 -4.25
C HIS A 106 -3.73 -0.04 -5.44
N ILE A 107 -4.37 1.05 -5.82
CA ILE A 107 -5.24 1.10 -7.01
C ILE A 107 -4.64 2.05 -8.04
N PRO A 108 -4.82 1.78 -9.35
CA PRO A 108 -4.41 2.70 -10.41
C PRO A 108 -5.31 3.94 -10.47
N TYR A 109 -4.93 4.90 -11.30
CA TYR A 109 -5.82 6.02 -11.62
C TYR A 109 -7.12 5.53 -12.28
N LEU A 110 -8.21 6.24 -12.02
CA LEU A 110 -9.42 6.13 -12.84
C LEU A 110 -9.15 6.75 -14.22
N PRO A 111 -9.90 6.33 -15.27
CA PRO A 111 -9.74 6.92 -16.60
C PRO A 111 -9.89 8.44 -16.61
N GLU A 112 -10.81 9.00 -15.82
CA GLU A 112 -11.02 10.44 -15.70
C GLU A 112 -9.80 11.16 -15.14
N GLN A 113 -9.09 10.52 -14.23
CA GLN A 113 -7.84 11.05 -13.65
C GLN A 113 -6.68 10.93 -14.62
N ALA A 114 -6.53 9.77 -15.26
CA ALA A 114 -5.45 9.52 -16.22
C ALA A 114 -5.58 10.39 -17.47
N ALA A 115 -6.80 10.75 -17.87
CA ALA A 115 -7.03 11.60 -19.02
C ALA A 115 -6.44 13.02 -18.87
N ARG A 116 -6.22 13.45 -17.64
CA ARG A 116 -5.61 14.75 -17.31
C ARG A 116 -4.09 14.68 -17.24
N LEU A 117 -3.53 13.47 -17.25
CA LEU A 117 -2.09 13.22 -17.12
C LEU A 117 -1.60 12.50 -18.37
N THR A 118 -0.54 12.99 -18.96
CA THR A 118 0.02 12.38 -20.17
C THR A 118 0.63 11.02 -19.82
N THR A 119 0.26 9.98 -20.57
CA THR A 119 0.86 8.64 -20.52
C THR A 119 0.65 7.86 -19.22
N GLN A 120 -0.32 8.21 -18.40
CA GLN A 120 -0.62 7.45 -17.20
C GLN A 120 -1.64 6.34 -17.47
N PRO A 121 -1.40 5.13 -16.97
CA PRO A 121 -2.38 4.05 -17.07
C PRO A 121 -3.57 4.28 -16.14
N SER A 122 -4.67 3.62 -16.42
CA SER A 122 -5.91 3.72 -15.65
C SER A 122 -6.66 2.41 -15.59
N MET A 123 -7.63 2.35 -14.67
CA MET A 123 -8.54 1.23 -14.52
C MET A 123 -9.94 1.78 -14.22
N SER A 124 -10.96 1.31 -14.94
CA SER A 124 -12.34 1.71 -14.67
C SER A 124 -12.89 1.02 -13.42
N LEU A 125 -13.91 1.63 -12.84
CA LEU A 125 -14.62 1.06 -11.70
C LEU A 125 -15.41 -0.20 -12.08
#